data_93a39534972d9773bc8abacc842725b8
#
_entry.id   93a39534972d9773bc8abacc842725b8
#
_cell.length_a   1.000
_cell.length_b   1.000
_cell.length_c   1.000
_cell.angle_alpha   90.00
_cell.angle_beta   90.00
_cell.angle_gamma   90.00
#
_symmetry.space_group_name_H-M   'P 1'
#
loop_
_entity.id
_entity.type
_entity.pdbx_description
1 polymer ?
#
loop_
_entity_poly.entity_id
_entity_poly.type
_entity_poly.pdbx_seq_one_letter_code
_entity_poly.pdbx_strand_id
1 'polypeptide(L)'
;MSGTLLIGGMPVSLLLIVLMSVSVGLLSGLFGVGGGFLLTPLLIFLGVDPAIAVATAAPQIAASTITALISHWRRGNLDPKLGLMLVLCSVPGTVLGVWAFDLLEAQAHLDRVLHVLFALLLGGSGLSMLFDALRHHRQSKVILPHQQVVADFVHLWPALPWPVFFERSRIKVSAVPLVGFAGLVGFLGTLLGIGGGFVIVPVLIGVFQVPVLVAAATSSFQIFFTMIFA
;
A
#
# COMPACT_ATOMS: atom_id res chain seq x y z
N MET A 1 -37.42 0.11 -8.55
CA MET A 1 -36.35 0.82 -9.27
C MET A 1 -35.04 0.39 -8.65
N SER A 2 -34.42 -0.64 -9.21
CA SER A 2 -33.11 -1.11 -8.78
C SER A 2 -32.08 -0.06 -9.20
N GLY A 3 -31.49 0.66 -8.22
CA GLY A 3 -30.43 1.62 -8.50
C GLY A 3 -29.20 0.90 -9.04
N THR A 4 -29.11 0.80 -10.35
CA THR A 4 -27.92 0.32 -11.05
C THR A 4 -27.14 1.52 -11.55
N LEU A 5 -25.85 1.59 -11.23
CA LEU A 5 -24.91 2.55 -11.79
C LEU A 5 -24.17 1.87 -12.96
N LEU A 6 -24.00 2.63 -14.04
CA LEU A 6 -23.14 2.19 -15.15
C LEU A 6 -21.69 2.55 -14.79
N ILE A 7 -20.88 1.54 -14.47
CA ILE A 7 -19.44 1.69 -14.27
C ILE A 7 -18.73 0.97 -15.39
N GLY A 8 -17.97 1.71 -16.20
CA GLY A 8 -17.28 1.13 -17.34
C GLY A 8 -18.20 0.46 -18.37
N GLY A 9 -19.47 0.93 -18.49
CA GLY A 9 -20.47 0.33 -19.38
C GLY A 9 -21.22 -0.88 -18.82
N MET A 10 -20.88 -1.35 -17.61
CA MET A 10 -21.56 -2.47 -16.95
C MET A 10 -22.58 -1.98 -15.90
N PRO A 11 -23.82 -2.53 -15.87
CA PRO A 11 -24.80 -2.20 -14.84
C PRO A 11 -24.43 -2.89 -13.53
N VAL A 12 -23.88 -2.14 -12.58
CA VAL A 12 -23.54 -2.65 -11.23
C VAL A 12 -24.58 -2.16 -10.24
N SER A 13 -25.02 -3.04 -9.35
CA SER A 13 -26.00 -2.68 -8.31
C SER A 13 -25.40 -1.67 -7.34
N LEU A 14 -26.09 -0.54 -7.13
CA LEU A 14 -25.67 0.49 -6.16
C LEU A 14 -25.48 -0.09 -4.76
N LEU A 15 -26.36 -1.01 -4.34
CA LEU A 15 -26.27 -1.67 -3.05
C LEU A 15 -24.97 -2.47 -2.91
N LEU A 16 -24.58 -3.17 -3.96
CA LEU A 16 -23.35 -3.97 -3.98
C LEU A 16 -22.11 -3.06 -3.85
N ILE A 17 -22.07 -1.93 -4.56
CA ILE A 17 -20.99 -0.95 -4.48
C ILE A 17 -20.89 -0.38 -3.05
N VAL A 18 -22.02 -0.01 -2.46
CA VAL A 18 -22.04 0.54 -1.09
C VAL A 18 -21.54 -0.50 -0.08
N LEU A 19 -22.04 -1.74 -0.14
CA LEU A 19 -21.61 -2.82 0.75
C LEU A 19 -20.10 -3.11 0.60
N MET A 20 -19.61 -3.17 -0.63
CA MET A 20 -18.18 -3.34 -0.90
C MET A 20 -17.35 -2.18 -0.33
N SER A 21 -17.76 -0.95 -0.58
CA SER A 21 -17.04 0.24 -0.11
C SER A 21 -17.00 0.31 1.42
N VAL A 22 -18.12 -0.02 2.08
CA VAL A 22 -18.17 -0.08 3.55
C VAL A 22 -17.27 -1.20 4.09
N SER A 23 -17.34 -2.39 3.52
CA SER A 23 -16.52 -3.52 3.94
C SER A 23 -15.03 -3.25 3.74
N VAL A 24 -14.64 -2.72 2.57
CA VAL A 24 -13.27 -2.33 2.26
C VAL A 24 -12.81 -1.20 3.18
N GLY A 25 -13.67 -0.20 3.44
CA GLY A 25 -13.38 0.90 4.34
C GLY A 25 -13.13 0.45 5.78
N LEU A 26 -13.96 -0.47 6.29
CA LEU A 26 -13.77 -1.07 7.63
C LEU A 26 -12.46 -1.85 7.73
N LEU A 27 -12.19 -2.74 6.78
CA LEU A 27 -10.96 -3.52 6.75
C LEU A 27 -9.73 -2.61 6.62
N SER A 28 -9.79 -1.64 5.73
CA SER A 28 -8.72 -0.64 5.55
C SER A 28 -8.45 0.16 6.82
N GLY A 29 -9.50 0.58 7.52
CA GLY A 29 -9.39 1.29 8.79
C GLY A 29 -8.75 0.46 9.89
N LEU A 30 -9.06 -0.84 9.95
CA LEU A 30 -8.47 -1.77 10.92
C LEU A 30 -6.99 -2.04 10.64
N PHE A 31 -6.62 -2.21 9.39
CA PHE A 31 -5.23 -2.55 9.01
C PHE A 31 -4.34 -1.32 8.76
N GLY A 32 -4.93 -0.12 8.61
CA GLY A 32 -4.17 1.11 8.32
C GLY A 32 -3.48 1.13 6.95
N VAL A 33 -3.97 0.32 6.00
CA VAL A 33 -3.29 0.03 4.71
C VAL A 33 -3.77 0.95 3.58
N GLY A 34 -4.86 1.71 3.81
CA GLY A 34 -5.54 2.44 2.72
C GLY A 34 -6.48 1.53 1.91
N GLY A 35 -7.70 2.01 1.60
CA GLY A 35 -8.77 1.17 1.02
C GLY A 35 -8.52 0.60 -0.36
N GLY A 36 -7.54 1.12 -1.10
CA GLY A 36 -7.32 0.80 -2.51
C GLY A 36 -6.86 -0.61 -2.78
N PHE A 37 -6.13 -1.20 -1.85
CA PHE A 37 -5.55 -2.52 -2.06
C PHE A 37 -6.60 -3.64 -2.26
N LEU A 38 -7.79 -3.48 -1.70
CA LEU A 38 -8.91 -4.40 -1.90
C LEU A 38 -9.88 -3.92 -2.98
N LEU A 39 -10.07 -2.60 -3.11
CA LEU A 39 -11.08 -2.06 -4.02
C LEU A 39 -10.72 -2.33 -5.49
N THR A 40 -9.48 -2.04 -5.88
CA THR A 40 -9.04 -2.22 -7.27
C THR A 40 -9.20 -3.66 -7.77
N PRO A 41 -8.62 -4.70 -7.08
CA PRO A 41 -8.82 -6.07 -7.53
C PRO A 41 -10.28 -6.51 -7.46
N LEU A 42 -11.06 -6.00 -6.50
CA LEU A 42 -12.47 -6.34 -6.37
C LEU A 42 -13.30 -5.81 -7.55
N LEU A 43 -13.02 -4.59 -8.03
CA LEU A 43 -13.63 -4.05 -9.23
C LEU A 43 -13.25 -4.86 -10.48
N ILE A 44 -11.99 -5.27 -10.59
CA ILE A 44 -11.51 -6.11 -11.69
C ILE A 44 -12.23 -7.49 -11.67
N PHE A 45 -12.40 -8.10 -10.49
CA PHE A 45 -13.15 -9.35 -10.35
C PHE A 45 -14.65 -9.23 -10.71
N LEU A 46 -15.21 -8.03 -10.56
CA LEU A 46 -16.57 -7.72 -11.03
C LEU A 46 -16.65 -7.51 -12.54
N GLY A 47 -15.54 -7.61 -13.27
CA GLY A 47 -15.48 -7.44 -14.70
C GLY A 47 -15.30 -5.99 -15.16
N VAL A 48 -15.00 -5.07 -14.25
CA VAL A 48 -14.62 -3.70 -14.63
C VAL A 48 -13.25 -3.73 -15.28
N ASP A 49 -13.11 -2.97 -16.37
CA ASP A 49 -11.83 -2.83 -17.05
C ASP A 49 -10.74 -2.38 -16.08
N PRO A 50 -9.55 -3.02 -16.07
CA PRO A 50 -8.48 -2.71 -15.11
C PRO A 50 -8.04 -1.26 -15.12
N ALA A 51 -7.98 -0.60 -16.28
CA ALA A 51 -7.63 0.81 -16.37
C ALA A 51 -8.67 1.69 -15.67
N ILE A 52 -9.97 1.41 -15.88
CA ILE A 52 -11.07 2.11 -15.21
C ILE A 52 -11.07 1.83 -13.70
N ALA A 53 -10.79 0.59 -13.29
CA ALA A 53 -10.73 0.21 -11.88
C ALA A 53 -9.62 0.97 -11.14
N VAL A 54 -8.42 1.05 -11.72
CA VAL A 54 -7.27 1.80 -11.19
C VAL A 54 -7.58 3.30 -11.12
N ALA A 55 -8.06 3.90 -12.22
CA ALA A 55 -8.40 5.32 -12.30
C ALA A 55 -9.51 5.71 -11.31
N THR A 56 -10.47 4.81 -11.06
CA THR A 56 -11.57 5.06 -10.10
C THR A 56 -11.11 4.91 -8.65
N ALA A 57 -10.16 4.00 -8.38
CA ALA A 57 -9.66 3.77 -7.03
C ALA A 57 -8.78 4.91 -6.52
N ALA A 58 -7.95 5.53 -7.36
CA ALA A 58 -7.00 6.56 -6.95
C ALA A 58 -7.63 7.75 -6.20
N PRO A 59 -8.67 8.45 -6.71
CA PRO A 59 -9.30 9.55 -5.99
C PRO A 59 -10.02 9.11 -4.72
N GLN A 60 -10.58 7.91 -4.70
CA GLN A 60 -11.22 7.36 -3.50
C GLN A 60 -10.21 7.07 -2.39
N ILE A 61 -9.02 6.54 -2.75
CA ILE A 61 -7.93 6.31 -1.81
C ILE A 61 -7.42 7.64 -1.26
N ALA A 62 -7.20 8.63 -2.12
CA ALA A 62 -6.80 9.97 -1.70
C ALA A 62 -7.80 10.56 -0.69
N ALA A 63 -9.10 10.48 -0.97
CA ALA A 63 -10.15 10.97 -0.08
C ALA A 63 -10.20 10.23 1.26
N SER A 64 -10.08 8.90 1.25
CA SER A 64 -10.10 8.08 2.47
C SER A 64 -8.86 8.32 3.35
N THR A 65 -7.71 8.51 2.73
CA THR A 65 -6.45 8.75 3.45
C THR A 65 -6.38 10.13 4.12
N ILE A 66 -7.10 11.14 3.61
CA ILE A 66 -7.23 12.46 4.30
C ILE A 66 -7.77 12.28 5.72
N THR A 67 -8.84 11.51 5.87
CA THR A 67 -9.46 11.28 7.19
C THR A 67 -8.52 10.56 8.15
N ALA A 68 -7.84 9.54 7.66
CA ALA A 68 -6.82 8.82 8.43
C ALA A 68 -5.66 9.75 8.82
N LEU A 69 -5.17 10.55 7.87
CA LEU A 69 -4.09 11.51 8.08
C LEU A 69 -4.44 12.54 9.16
N ILE A 70 -5.61 13.17 9.09
CA ILE A 70 -6.07 14.14 10.09
C ILE A 70 -6.17 13.50 11.46
N SER A 71 -6.71 12.28 11.55
CA SER A 71 -6.84 11.54 12.82
C SER A 71 -5.48 11.24 13.44
N HIS A 72 -4.54 10.73 12.65
CA HIS A 72 -3.19 10.41 13.11
C HIS A 72 -2.36 11.66 13.44
N TRP A 73 -2.54 12.74 12.68
CA TRP A 73 -1.89 14.02 12.95
C TRP A 73 -2.30 14.57 14.31
N ARG A 74 -3.62 14.62 14.57
CA ARG A 74 -4.17 15.11 15.86
C ARG A 74 -3.70 14.27 17.06
N ARG A 75 -3.48 12.98 16.86
CA ARG A 75 -2.97 12.06 17.90
C ARG A 75 -1.45 12.12 18.06
N GLY A 76 -0.74 12.89 17.25
CA GLY A 76 0.72 13.00 17.29
C GLY A 76 1.47 11.75 16.83
N ASN A 77 0.82 10.81 16.15
CA ASN A 77 1.42 9.55 15.69
C ASN A 77 2.23 9.72 14.39
N LEU A 78 2.06 10.85 13.67
CA LEU A 78 2.77 11.09 12.42
C LEU A 78 4.23 11.49 12.70
N ASP A 79 5.17 10.83 12.02
CA ASP A 79 6.56 11.28 11.89
C ASP A 79 6.72 12.09 10.60
N PRO A 80 6.69 13.44 10.66
CA PRO A 80 6.68 14.27 9.45
C PRO A 80 7.99 14.15 8.67
N LYS A 81 9.12 13.90 9.33
CA LYS A 81 10.42 13.75 8.69
C LYS A 81 10.47 12.45 7.88
N LEU A 82 10.01 11.35 8.48
CA LEU A 82 9.91 10.05 7.79
C LEU A 82 8.89 10.12 6.65
N GLY A 83 7.72 10.73 6.91
CA GLY A 83 6.66 10.88 5.91
C GLY A 83 7.11 11.70 4.70
N LEU A 84 7.74 12.85 4.93
CA LEU A 84 8.26 13.69 3.85
C LEU A 84 9.33 12.96 3.02
N MET A 85 10.23 12.25 3.68
CA MET A 85 11.25 11.46 3.00
C MET A 85 10.62 10.37 2.14
N LEU A 86 9.62 9.65 2.66
CA LEU A 86 8.88 8.64 1.88
C LEU A 86 8.17 9.26 0.68
N VAL A 87 7.52 10.42 0.84
CA VAL A 87 6.86 11.13 -0.27
C VAL A 87 7.88 11.52 -1.34
N LEU A 88 8.96 12.22 -0.95
CA LEU A 88 9.99 12.67 -1.91
C LEU A 88 10.63 11.51 -2.67
N CYS A 89 10.81 10.37 -2.01
CA CYS A 89 11.40 9.19 -2.64
C CYS A 89 10.38 8.38 -3.46
N SER A 90 9.09 8.42 -3.10
CA SER A 90 8.06 7.72 -3.86
C SER A 90 7.59 8.47 -5.11
N VAL A 91 7.65 9.81 -5.13
CA VAL A 91 7.23 10.63 -6.28
C VAL A 91 7.92 10.23 -7.60
N PRO A 92 9.25 10.06 -7.66
CA PRO A 92 9.90 9.56 -8.89
C PRO A 92 9.38 8.19 -9.32
N GLY A 93 9.15 7.30 -8.36
CA GLY A 93 8.56 5.98 -8.61
C GLY A 93 7.13 6.09 -9.14
N THR A 94 6.32 6.98 -8.56
CA THR A 94 4.95 7.28 -9.02
C THR A 94 4.94 7.77 -10.47
N VAL A 95 5.80 8.72 -10.82
CA VAL A 95 5.91 9.24 -12.19
C VAL A 95 6.29 8.12 -13.17
N LEU A 96 7.25 7.27 -12.80
CA LEU A 96 7.62 6.10 -13.59
C LEU A 96 6.46 5.09 -13.67
N GLY A 97 5.67 4.96 -12.61
CA GLY A 97 4.48 4.09 -12.57
C GLY A 97 3.39 4.56 -13.54
N VAL A 98 3.08 5.87 -13.57
CA VAL A 98 2.14 6.47 -14.54
C VAL A 98 2.64 6.22 -15.96
N TRP A 99 3.88 6.55 -16.24
CA TRP A 99 4.46 6.35 -17.57
C TRP A 99 4.42 4.87 -18.01
N ALA A 100 4.73 3.94 -17.11
CA ALA A 100 4.65 2.51 -17.38
C ALA A 100 3.20 2.06 -17.61
N PHE A 101 2.24 2.63 -16.86
CA PHE A 101 0.82 2.37 -17.03
C PHE A 101 0.35 2.78 -18.43
N ASP A 102 0.62 4.02 -18.84
CA ASP A 102 0.26 4.54 -20.16
C ASP A 102 0.90 3.71 -21.30
N LEU A 103 2.17 3.31 -21.13
CA LEU A 103 2.87 2.48 -22.11
C LEU A 103 2.24 1.09 -22.25
N LEU A 104 1.89 0.45 -21.14
CA LEU A 104 1.25 -0.87 -21.11
C LEU A 104 -0.17 -0.81 -21.68
N GLU A 105 -0.91 0.25 -21.40
CA GLU A 105 -2.24 0.49 -21.95
C GLU A 105 -2.17 0.65 -23.47
N ALA A 106 -1.26 1.49 -23.97
CA ALA A 106 -1.05 1.70 -25.41
C ALA A 106 -0.67 0.41 -26.15
N GLN A 107 -0.02 -0.55 -25.49
CA GLN A 107 0.37 -1.84 -26.06
C GLN A 107 -0.68 -2.94 -25.84
N ALA A 108 -1.82 -2.65 -25.24
CA ALA A 108 -2.85 -3.62 -24.87
C ALA A 108 -2.33 -4.78 -23.96
N HIS A 109 -1.27 -4.53 -23.20
CA HIS A 109 -0.68 -5.48 -22.26
C HIS A 109 -1.06 -5.22 -20.80
N LEU A 110 -1.68 -4.07 -20.52
CA LEU A 110 -2.01 -3.60 -19.18
C LEU A 110 -2.81 -4.64 -18.39
N ASP A 111 -3.88 -5.16 -18.98
CA ASP A 111 -4.77 -6.15 -18.35
C ASP A 111 -4.00 -7.39 -17.87
N ARG A 112 -3.15 -7.96 -18.72
CA ARG A 112 -2.34 -9.13 -18.36
C ARG A 112 -1.33 -8.84 -17.24
N VAL A 113 -0.66 -7.70 -17.32
CA VAL A 113 0.34 -7.29 -16.34
C VAL A 113 -0.31 -7.04 -14.97
N LEU A 114 -1.45 -6.34 -14.94
CA LEU A 114 -2.19 -6.09 -13.71
C LEU A 114 -2.68 -7.39 -13.06
N HIS A 115 -3.27 -8.31 -13.83
CA HIS A 115 -3.71 -9.61 -13.29
C HIS A 115 -2.54 -10.41 -12.68
N VAL A 116 -1.39 -10.46 -13.36
CA VAL A 116 -0.21 -11.16 -12.83
C VAL A 116 0.31 -10.48 -11.57
N LEU A 117 0.42 -9.15 -11.56
CA LEU A 117 0.89 -8.40 -10.40
C LEU A 117 -0.04 -8.55 -9.19
N PHE A 118 -1.37 -8.46 -9.41
CA PHE A 118 -2.34 -8.70 -8.34
C PHE A 118 -2.30 -10.16 -7.84
N ALA A 119 -2.19 -11.13 -8.74
CA ALA A 119 -2.06 -12.54 -8.37
C ALA A 119 -0.80 -12.78 -7.52
N LEU A 120 0.33 -12.21 -7.90
CA LEU A 120 1.58 -12.31 -7.13
C LEU A 120 1.48 -11.59 -5.78
N LEU A 121 0.90 -10.40 -5.74
CA LEU A 121 0.82 -9.58 -4.54
C LEU A 121 -0.20 -10.16 -3.54
N LEU A 122 -1.41 -10.50 -3.98
CA LEU A 122 -2.45 -11.09 -3.13
C LEU A 122 -2.12 -12.54 -2.79
N GLY A 123 -1.65 -13.33 -3.76
CA GLY A 123 -1.23 -14.71 -3.56
C GLY A 123 -0.03 -14.80 -2.61
N GLY A 124 0.99 -13.98 -2.82
CA GLY A 124 2.17 -13.93 -1.97
C GLY A 124 1.85 -13.53 -0.53
N SER A 125 1.02 -12.49 -0.35
CA SER A 125 0.59 -12.06 0.98
C SER A 125 -0.34 -13.07 1.66
N GLY A 126 -1.28 -13.64 0.93
CA GLY A 126 -2.17 -14.69 1.45
C GLY A 126 -1.41 -15.95 1.85
N LEU A 127 -0.44 -16.36 1.03
CA LEU A 127 0.39 -17.53 1.30
C LEU A 127 1.30 -17.31 2.52
N SER A 128 1.91 -16.12 2.65
CA SER A 128 2.73 -15.79 3.82
C SER A 128 1.91 -15.82 5.11
N MET A 129 0.69 -15.23 5.10
CA MET A 129 -0.23 -15.28 6.24
C MET A 129 -0.66 -16.71 6.57
N LEU A 130 -0.92 -17.53 5.56
CA LEU A 130 -1.28 -18.95 5.76
C LEU A 130 -0.12 -19.73 6.38
N PHE A 131 1.10 -19.54 5.88
CA PHE A 131 2.28 -20.18 6.46
C PHE A 131 2.52 -19.74 7.91
N ASP A 132 2.34 -18.47 8.22
CA ASP A 132 2.45 -17.96 9.58
C ASP A 132 1.38 -18.54 10.49
N ALA A 133 0.13 -18.60 10.05
CA ALA A 133 -0.97 -19.22 10.80
C ALA A 133 -0.74 -20.72 11.08
N LEU A 134 -0.26 -21.45 10.07
CA LEU A 134 0.05 -22.88 10.22
C LEU A 134 1.25 -23.14 11.15
N ARG A 135 2.26 -22.28 11.11
CA ARG A 135 3.42 -22.34 12.02
C ARG A 135 3.04 -22.00 13.47
N HIS A 136 2.19 -20.99 13.68
CA HIS A 136 1.73 -20.60 15.01
C HIS A 136 0.90 -21.67 15.71
N HIS A 137 0.20 -22.52 14.96
CA HIS A 137 -0.53 -23.64 15.57
C HIS A 137 0.41 -24.73 16.15
N ARG A 138 1.70 -24.70 15.79
CA ARG A 138 2.71 -25.67 16.28
C ARG A 138 3.65 -25.16 17.38
N GLN A 139 3.71 -23.85 17.64
CA GLN A 139 4.64 -23.28 18.62
C GLN A 139 4.02 -22.12 19.41
N SER A 140 3.73 -22.38 20.71
CA SER A 140 3.23 -21.39 21.68
C SER A 140 4.31 -20.38 22.13
N LYS A 141 5.14 -19.87 21.25
CA LYS A 141 6.03 -18.75 21.53
C LYS A 141 6.01 -17.77 20.36
N VAL A 142 5.46 -16.60 20.62
CA VAL A 142 5.36 -15.47 19.72
C VAL A 142 6.76 -14.91 19.40
N ILE A 143 7.40 -15.47 18.40
CA ILE A 143 8.50 -14.82 17.68
C ILE A 143 8.10 -14.90 16.21
N LEU A 144 7.75 -13.78 15.63
CA LEU A 144 7.38 -13.67 14.21
C LEU A 144 8.57 -14.15 13.36
N PRO A 145 8.46 -15.24 12.57
CA PRO A 145 9.58 -15.76 11.77
C PRO A 145 10.06 -14.75 10.72
N HIS A 146 9.22 -13.81 10.34
CA HIS A 146 9.60 -12.68 9.49
C HIS A 146 10.68 -11.80 10.13
N GLN A 147 10.77 -11.78 11.46
CA GLN A 147 11.80 -11.02 12.18
C GLN A 147 13.21 -11.64 12.04
N GLN A 148 13.37 -12.93 11.79
CA GLN A 148 14.70 -13.53 11.66
C GLN A 148 15.33 -13.28 10.29
N VAL A 149 14.59 -13.45 9.20
CA VAL A 149 15.10 -13.15 7.85
C VAL A 149 15.35 -11.64 7.69
N VAL A 150 14.54 -10.83 8.35
CA VAL A 150 14.67 -9.37 8.34
C VAL A 150 15.78 -8.91 9.30
N ALA A 151 16.00 -9.58 10.42
CA ALA A 151 17.08 -9.26 11.34
C ALA A 151 18.46 -9.42 10.68
N ASP A 152 18.64 -10.45 9.87
CA ASP A 152 19.89 -10.65 9.10
C ASP A 152 20.09 -9.58 8.03
N PHE A 153 19.00 -9.08 7.41
CA PHE A 153 19.06 -7.97 6.46
C PHE A 153 19.32 -6.63 7.17
N VAL A 154 18.75 -6.42 8.36
CA VAL A 154 18.93 -5.19 9.17
C VAL A 154 20.37 -5.07 9.68
N HIS A 155 21.08 -6.16 9.93
CA HIS A 155 22.49 -6.13 10.33
C HIS A 155 23.45 -5.62 9.23
N LEU A 156 23.03 -5.64 7.97
CA LEU A 156 23.81 -5.06 6.86
C LEU A 156 23.65 -3.52 6.73
N TRP A 157 22.65 -2.92 7.37
CA TRP A 157 22.28 -1.52 7.17
C TRP A 157 23.10 -0.47 7.92
N PRO A 158 23.72 -0.75 9.08
CA PRO A 158 24.63 0.19 9.72
C PRO A 158 25.87 0.49 8.87
N ALA A 159 26.22 -0.39 7.93
CA ALA A 159 27.36 -0.22 7.03
C ALA A 159 27.07 0.67 5.80
N LEU A 160 25.79 1.00 5.53
CA LEU A 160 25.44 1.86 4.41
C LEU A 160 25.56 3.35 4.76
N PRO A 161 25.98 4.19 3.78
CA PRO A 161 26.15 5.63 4.00
C PRO A 161 24.80 6.32 4.29
N TRP A 162 24.90 7.48 4.96
CA TRP A 162 23.78 8.38 5.31
C TRP A 162 22.77 7.82 6.33
N PRO A 163 23.16 7.55 7.57
CA PRO A 163 22.23 7.21 8.62
C PRO A 163 21.36 8.42 8.99
N VAL A 164 20.05 8.28 8.90
CA VAL A 164 19.08 9.29 9.32
C VAL A 164 18.41 8.82 10.60
N PHE A 165 18.32 9.72 11.58
CA PHE A 165 17.62 9.47 12.83
C PHE A 165 16.22 10.10 12.78
N PHE A 166 15.21 9.29 13.09
CA PHE A 166 13.80 9.69 13.16
C PHE A 166 13.36 9.70 14.62
N GLU A 167 13.09 10.90 15.15
CA GLU A 167 12.87 11.10 16.59
C GLU A 167 11.59 10.43 17.10
N ARG A 168 10.48 10.53 16.33
CA ARG A 168 9.20 9.93 16.74
C ARG A 168 9.15 8.42 16.52
N SER A 169 9.74 7.95 15.45
CA SER A 169 9.87 6.53 15.15
C SER A 169 10.92 5.84 16.01
N ARG A 170 11.82 6.61 16.66
CA ARG A 170 12.98 6.15 17.47
C ARG A 170 13.86 5.14 16.72
N ILE A 171 13.97 5.30 15.40
CA ILE A 171 14.77 4.42 14.54
C ILE A 171 15.93 5.18 13.93
N LYS A 172 17.04 4.47 13.73
CA LYS A 172 18.21 4.94 12.99
C LYS A 172 18.36 4.03 11.77
N VAL A 173 18.10 4.57 10.59
CA VAL A 173 18.07 3.80 9.34
C VAL A 173 18.88 4.54 8.28
N SER A 174 19.58 3.79 7.42
CA SER A 174 20.21 4.38 6.25
C SER A 174 19.16 4.90 5.26
N ALA A 175 19.41 6.06 4.68
CA ALA A 175 18.53 6.65 3.67
C ALA A 175 18.45 5.78 2.39
N VAL A 176 19.52 5.08 2.02
CA VAL A 176 19.62 4.35 0.75
C VAL A 176 18.54 3.28 0.57
N PRO A 177 18.37 2.29 1.49
CA PRO A 177 17.31 1.31 1.36
C PRO A 177 15.91 1.92 1.48
N LEU A 178 15.75 2.98 2.28
CA LEU A 178 14.47 3.67 2.42
C LEU A 178 14.06 4.35 1.11
N VAL A 179 14.99 5.02 0.42
CA VAL A 179 14.78 5.66 -0.88
C VAL A 179 14.41 4.63 -1.94
N GLY A 180 15.22 3.57 -2.07
CA GLY A 180 14.98 2.52 -3.06
C GLY A 180 13.61 1.85 -2.85
N PHE A 181 13.28 1.57 -1.60
CA PHE A 181 12.02 0.93 -1.26
C PHE A 181 10.81 1.86 -1.46
N ALA A 182 10.91 3.14 -1.04
CA ALA A 182 9.84 4.11 -1.26
C ALA A 182 9.58 4.36 -2.75
N GLY A 183 10.63 4.42 -3.57
CA GLY A 183 10.52 4.52 -5.03
C GLY A 183 9.81 3.30 -5.65
N LEU A 184 10.19 2.10 -5.24
CA LEU A 184 9.52 0.86 -5.69
C LEU A 184 8.04 0.83 -5.28
N VAL A 185 7.73 1.24 -4.05
CA VAL A 185 6.35 1.32 -3.56
C VAL A 185 5.55 2.37 -4.34
N GLY A 186 6.14 3.53 -4.62
CA GLY A 186 5.51 4.55 -5.47
C GLY A 186 5.18 4.00 -6.86
N PHE A 187 6.13 3.32 -7.49
CA PHE A 187 5.96 2.69 -8.80
C PHE A 187 4.85 1.64 -8.81
N LEU A 188 4.94 0.64 -7.94
CA LEU A 188 3.95 -0.44 -7.85
C LEU A 188 2.59 0.07 -7.36
N GLY A 189 2.59 1.00 -6.41
CA GLY A 189 1.37 1.57 -5.85
C GLY A 189 0.55 2.32 -6.88
N THR A 190 1.21 3.04 -7.78
CA THR A 190 0.58 3.77 -8.89
C THR A 190 0.15 2.83 -9.99
N LEU A 191 1.03 1.94 -10.44
CA LEU A 191 0.73 0.97 -11.49
C LEU A 191 -0.49 0.09 -11.14
N LEU A 192 -0.62 -0.30 -9.88
CA LEU A 192 -1.73 -1.11 -9.39
C LEU A 192 -2.95 -0.30 -8.92
N GLY A 193 -2.83 1.02 -8.81
CA GLY A 193 -3.89 1.88 -8.28
C GLY A 193 -4.22 1.62 -6.80
N ILE A 194 -3.26 1.12 -6.00
CA ILE A 194 -3.48 0.76 -4.59
C ILE A 194 -2.83 1.73 -3.60
N GLY A 195 -2.09 2.74 -4.08
CA GLY A 195 -1.44 3.74 -3.23
C GLY A 195 -0.19 3.25 -2.49
N GLY A 196 0.20 2.00 -2.66
CA GLY A 196 1.41 1.42 -2.05
C GLY A 196 1.33 1.13 -0.55
N GLY A 197 0.26 1.52 0.14
CA GLY A 197 0.13 1.34 1.60
C GLY A 197 0.22 -0.11 2.06
N PHE A 198 -0.32 -1.02 1.27
CA PHE A 198 -0.28 -2.44 1.54
C PHE A 198 1.16 -3.00 1.61
N VAL A 199 2.07 -2.44 0.83
CA VAL A 199 3.48 -2.87 0.81
C VAL A 199 4.31 -2.10 1.83
N ILE A 200 4.07 -0.77 1.97
CA ILE A 200 4.91 0.07 2.81
C ILE A 200 4.71 -0.18 4.31
N VAL A 201 3.46 -0.42 4.76
CA VAL A 201 3.17 -0.65 6.19
C VAL A 201 3.88 -1.89 6.74
N PRO A 202 3.76 -3.10 6.13
CA PRO A 202 4.50 -4.27 6.58
C PRO A 202 6.02 -4.08 6.58
N VAL A 203 6.54 -3.35 5.60
CA VAL A 203 7.98 -3.10 5.51
C VAL A 203 8.43 -2.11 6.56
N LEU A 204 7.70 -1.03 6.81
CA LEU A 204 8.02 -0.11 7.91
C LEU A 204 8.03 -0.83 9.26
N ILE A 205 7.07 -1.72 9.50
CA ILE A 205 6.97 -2.47 10.75
C ILE A 205 8.02 -3.59 10.80
N GLY A 206 8.08 -4.44 9.79
CA GLY A 206 8.90 -5.65 9.78
C GLY A 206 10.38 -5.35 9.55
N VAL A 207 10.68 -4.52 8.55
CA VAL A 207 12.06 -4.25 8.11
C VAL A 207 12.66 -3.09 8.87
N PHE A 208 11.94 -1.97 8.97
CA PHE A 208 12.43 -0.76 9.62
C PHE A 208 12.11 -0.68 11.12
N GLN A 209 11.34 -1.64 11.65
CA GLN A 209 10.94 -1.72 13.05
C GLN A 209 10.25 -0.45 13.59
N VAL A 210 9.54 0.25 12.71
CA VAL A 210 8.74 1.41 13.07
C VAL A 210 7.53 0.94 13.90
N PRO A 211 7.17 1.63 14.98
CA PRO A 211 5.95 1.31 15.74
C PRO A 211 4.71 1.32 14.83
N VAL A 212 3.81 0.36 14.99
CA VAL A 212 2.64 0.12 14.11
C VAL A 212 1.82 1.39 13.86
N LEU A 213 1.53 2.15 14.92
CA LEU A 213 0.75 3.39 14.81
C LEU A 213 1.48 4.49 14.02
N VAL A 214 2.80 4.57 14.16
CA VAL A 214 3.62 5.55 13.42
C VAL A 214 3.74 5.11 11.96
N ALA A 215 3.91 3.81 11.70
CA ALA A 215 3.95 3.26 10.35
C ALA A 215 2.63 3.50 9.60
N ALA A 216 1.48 3.24 10.23
CA ALA A 216 0.16 3.49 9.65
C ALA A 216 -0.09 4.99 9.39
N ALA A 217 0.32 5.86 10.32
CA ALA A 217 0.20 7.31 10.16
C ALA A 217 1.06 7.83 9.01
N THR A 218 2.31 7.38 8.97
CA THR A 218 3.30 7.85 8.00
C THR A 218 3.03 7.30 6.61
N SER A 219 2.55 6.05 6.50
CA SER A 219 2.09 5.48 5.22
C SER A 219 0.86 6.21 4.68
N SER A 220 -0.13 6.54 5.54
CA SER A 220 -1.30 7.33 5.11
C SER A 220 -0.89 8.70 4.55
N PHE A 221 0.10 9.34 5.15
CA PHE A 221 0.67 10.59 4.64
C PHE A 221 1.30 10.39 3.26
N GLN A 222 2.13 9.38 3.10
CA GLN A 222 2.76 9.06 1.82
C GLN A 222 1.74 8.69 0.74
N ILE A 223 0.75 7.82 1.05
CA ILE A 223 -0.30 7.42 0.11
C ILE A 223 -1.10 8.63 -0.39
N PHE A 224 -1.49 9.51 0.51
CA PHE A 224 -2.24 10.72 0.14
C PHE A 224 -1.51 11.52 -0.94
N PHE A 225 -0.24 11.82 -0.72
CA PHE A 225 0.53 12.58 -1.70
C PHE A 225 0.79 11.79 -2.99
N THR A 226 1.13 10.51 -2.91
CA THR A 226 1.33 9.69 -4.12
C THR A 226 0.08 9.60 -4.97
N MET A 227 -1.10 9.50 -4.37
CA MET A 227 -2.36 9.43 -5.10
C MET A 227 -2.80 10.77 -5.73
N ILE A 228 -2.24 11.89 -5.30
CA ILE A 228 -2.44 13.18 -5.97
C ILE A 228 -1.59 13.27 -7.25
N PHE A 229 -0.43 12.61 -7.27
CA PHE A 229 0.49 12.59 -8.41
C PHE A 229 0.23 11.43 -9.39
N ALA A 230 -0.59 10.45 -9.00
CA ALA A 230 -1.01 9.33 -9.83
C ALA A 230 -2.26 9.67 -10.64
#